data_69e08c077cef0003da4178c7e82c1620
#
_entry.id   69e08c077cef0003da4178c7e82c1620
#
_cell.length_a   1.000
_cell.length_b   1.000
_cell.length_c   1.000
_cell.angle_alpha   90.00
_cell.angle_beta   90.00
_cell.angle_gamma   90.00
#
_symmetry.space_group_name_H-M   'P 1'
#
loop_
_entity.id
_entity.type
_entity.pdbx_description
1 polymer ?
#
loop_
_entity_poly.entity_id
_entity_poly.type
_entity_poly.pdbx_seq_one_letter_code
_entity_poly.pdbx_strand_id
1 'polypeptide(L)'
;KSARNYRVWQLLKGIVLIVIITVLRGIFEFRILNWLLTIFTTYGVIALMVIFQPELRRMLEQLGTNKFTKFFGIGLEKNLETKTKEDIYKIVIAAKELSNSKTGGLIVMERDIQLDDIMDSGVKIDADVSPQLIVNLFVPKTPLHDGAIIISKNKIAAAACILPLSDDRQITKGLGTRHRAALG
;
A
#
# COMPACT_ATOMS: atom_id res chain seq x y z
N LYS A 1 5.80 -10.39 8.70
CA LYS A 1 4.86 -10.11 9.85
C LYS A 1 5.54 -9.47 11.06
N SER A 2 6.89 -9.48 11.17
CA SER A 2 7.61 -9.08 12.39
C SER A 2 7.95 -7.58 12.51
N ALA A 3 8.20 -6.87 11.42
CA ALA A 3 8.66 -5.47 11.46
C ALA A 3 7.54 -4.46 11.85
N ARG A 4 6.28 -4.77 11.57
CA ARG A 4 5.13 -3.89 11.91
C ARG A 4 4.83 -3.88 13.39
N ASN A 5 5.06 -4.98 14.09
CA ASN A 5 4.88 -5.07 15.54
C ASN A 5 5.97 -4.33 16.32
N TYR A 6 7.18 -4.21 15.77
CA TYR A 6 8.31 -3.55 16.44
C TYR A 6 8.07 -2.03 16.59
N ARG A 7 7.53 -1.38 15.56
CA ARG A 7 7.20 0.06 15.60
C ARG A 7 6.07 0.36 16.58
N VAL A 8 5.05 -0.49 16.63
CA VAL A 8 3.93 -0.36 17.59
C VAL A 8 4.44 -0.56 19.02
N TRP A 9 5.36 -1.49 19.26
CA TRP A 9 5.98 -1.71 20.57
C TRP A 9 6.84 -0.51 21.05
N GLN A 10 7.54 0.14 20.13
CA GLN A 10 8.31 1.37 20.46
C GLN A 10 7.40 2.54 20.80
N LEU A 11 6.29 2.71 20.07
CA LEU A 11 5.28 3.73 20.35
C LEU A 11 4.59 3.50 21.70
N LEU A 12 4.23 2.24 22.01
CA LEU A 12 3.67 1.87 23.32
C LEU A 12 4.63 2.17 24.46
N LYS A 13 5.93 1.86 24.31
CA LYS A 13 6.95 2.22 25.32
C LYS A 13 7.06 3.73 25.49
N GLY A 14 6.99 4.51 24.42
CA GLY A 14 7.01 5.97 24.48
C GLY A 14 5.81 6.54 25.23
N ILE A 15 4.61 6.03 24.96
CA ILE A 15 3.38 6.46 25.66
C ILE A 15 3.43 6.07 27.15
N VAL A 16 3.86 4.87 27.47
CA VAL A 16 4.02 4.41 28.88
C VAL A 16 5.04 5.26 29.61
N LEU A 17 6.14 5.64 28.97
CA LEU A 17 7.16 6.53 29.54
C LEU A 17 6.58 7.92 29.86
N ILE A 18 5.81 8.50 28.95
CA ILE A 18 5.14 9.80 29.14
C ILE A 18 4.15 9.74 30.32
N VAL A 19 3.38 8.66 30.43
CA VAL A 19 2.42 8.45 31.53
C VAL A 19 3.17 8.32 32.86
N ILE A 20 4.27 7.57 32.93
CA ILE A 20 5.10 7.42 34.13
C ILE A 20 5.69 8.77 34.55
N ILE A 21 6.23 9.56 33.61
CA ILE A 21 6.77 10.89 33.90
C ILE A 21 5.67 11.83 34.42
N THR A 22 4.45 11.74 33.87
CA THR A 22 3.31 12.57 34.31
C THR A 22 2.85 12.21 35.72
N VAL A 23 2.87 10.93 36.07
CA VAL A 23 2.55 10.46 37.45
C VAL A 23 3.64 10.88 38.44
N LEU A 24 4.92 10.74 38.08
CA LEU A 24 6.06 11.19 38.90
C LEU A 24 6.04 12.71 39.14
N ARG A 25 5.50 13.49 38.20
CA ARG A 25 5.29 14.93 38.34
C ARG A 25 4.40 15.32 39.54
N GLY A 26 3.40 14.48 39.85
CA GLY A 26 2.50 14.72 41.01
C GLY A 26 3.13 14.46 42.37
N ILE A 27 4.29 13.77 42.40
CA ILE A 27 4.96 13.35 43.64
C ILE A 27 6.12 14.28 44.03
N PHE A 28 6.74 14.91 43.07
CA PHE A 28 7.89 15.81 43.29
C PHE A 28 7.56 17.25 42.95
N GLU A 29 7.50 18.14 43.96
CA GLU A 29 7.31 19.60 43.82
C GLU A 29 8.52 20.32 43.19
N PHE A 30 9.05 19.86 42.08
CA PHE A 30 10.14 20.53 41.38
C PHE A 30 9.59 21.58 40.40
N ARG A 31 9.58 22.83 40.79
CA ARG A 31 9.06 23.99 40.05
C ARG A 31 9.66 24.12 38.63
N ILE A 32 10.95 23.86 38.49
CA ILE A 32 11.67 23.93 37.20
C ILE A 32 11.32 22.72 36.31
N LEU A 33 11.27 21.54 36.90
CA LEU A 33 10.88 20.31 36.18
C LEU A 33 9.44 20.39 35.70
N ASN A 34 8.56 20.99 36.49
CA ASN A 34 7.16 21.22 36.15
C ASN A 34 7.01 22.15 34.93
N TRP A 35 7.79 23.24 34.90
CA TRP A 35 7.82 24.17 33.76
C TRP A 35 8.35 23.51 32.49
N LEU A 36 9.44 22.76 32.58
CA LEU A 36 10.05 22.05 31.46
C LEU A 36 9.10 20.97 30.90
N LEU A 37 8.46 20.18 31.78
CA LEU A 37 7.49 19.17 31.39
C LEU A 37 6.22 19.77 30.76
N THR A 38 5.80 20.95 31.19
CA THR A 38 4.65 21.66 30.58
C THR A 38 4.99 22.07 29.15
N ILE A 39 6.18 22.63 28.91
CA ILE A 39 6.65 22.97 27.56
C ILE A 39 6.73 21.71 26.72
N PHE A 40 7.36 20.66 27.22
CA PHE A 40 7.55 19.42 26.48
C PHE A 40 6.21 18.74 26.15
N THR A 41 5.23 18.76 27.05
CA THR A 41 3.91 18.21 26.80
C THR A 41 3.14 19.02 25.77
N THR A 42 3.18 20.34 25.85
CA THR A 42 2.45 21.23 24.93
C THR A 42 3.03 21.17 23.52
N TYR A 43 4.33 21.34 23.38
CA TYR A 43 4.99 21.31 22.06
C TYR A 43 5.17 19.88 21.53
N GLY A 44 5.31 18.89 22.41
CA GLY A 44 5.39 17.48 22.05
C GLY A 44 4.11 16.95 21.41
N VAL A 45 2.94 17.38 21.90
CA VAL A 45 1.65 17.02 21.27
C VAL A 45 1.54 17.62 19.87
N ILE A 46 1.96 18.88 19.69
CA ILE A 46 1.95 19.52 18.38
C ILE A 46 2.92 18.82 17.43
N ALA A 47 4.14 18.53 17.87
CA ALA A 47 5.14 17.80 17.09
C ALA A 47 4.64 16.40 16.72
N LEU A 48 4.01 15.69 17.66
CA LEU A 48 3.41 14.39 17.42
C LEU A 48 2.31 14.49 16.34
N MET A 49 1.44 15.51 16.43
CA MET A 49 0.36 15.73 15.47
C MET A 49 0.91 15.98 14.05
N VAL A 50 1.99 16.76 13.92
CA VAL A 50 2.66 17.03 12.65
C VAL A 50 3.33 15.77 12.09
N ILE A 51 4.01 14.98 12.92
CA ILE A 51 4.65 13.73 12.50
C ILE A 51 3.62 12.68 12.06
N PHE A 52 2.48 12.59 12.74
CA PHE A 52 1.41 11.64 12.41
C PHE A 52 0.40 12.16 11.38
N GLN A 53 0.54 13.41 10.93
CA GLN A 53 -0.35 14.00 9.93
C GLN A 53 -0.50 13.12 8.66
N PRO A 54 0.57 12.57 8.05
CA PRO A 54 0.43 11.70 6.88
C PRO A 54 -0.26 10.37 7.20
N GLU A 55 -0.02 9.79 8.38
CA GLU A 55 -0.67 8.56 8.80
C GLU A 55 -2.16 8.76 9.11
N LEU A 56 -2.51 9.85 9.78
CA LEU A 56 -3.90 10.22 10.05
C LEU A 56 -4.66 10.48 8.74
N ARG A 57 -4.04 11.17 7.78
CA ARG A 57 -4.63 11.40 6.46
C ARG A 57 -4.90 10.08 5.75
N ARG A 58 -3.92 9.16 5.70
CA ARG A 58 -4.09 7.82 5.11
C ARG A 58 -5.19 7.01 5.81
N MET A 59 -5.28 7.08 7.15
CA MET A 59 -6.36 6.43 7.90
C MET A 59 -7.74 7.03 7.58
N LEU A 60 -7.84 8.34 7.49
CA LEU A 60 -9.10 9.03 7.14
C LEU A 60 -9.51 8.75 5.69
N GLU A 61 -8.57 8.72 4.76
CA GLU A 61 -8.82 8.32 3.37
C GLU A 61 -9.29 6.87 3.28
N GLN A 62 -8.70 5.95 4.05
CA GLN A 62 -9.15 4.56 4.14
C GLN A 62 -10.53 4.39 4.79
N LEU A 63 -10.88 5.24 5.75
CA LEU A 63 -12.21 5.25 6.37
C LEU A 63 -13.25 5.85 5.42
N GLY A 64 -12.86 6.83 4.59
CA GLY A 64 -13.77 7.51 3.65
C GLY A 64 -14.14 6.68 2.42
N THR A 65 -13.33 5.71 2.03
CA THR A 65 -13.49 5.09 0.71
C THR A 65 -14.18 3.72 0.66
N ASN A 66 -14.13 2.85 1.66
CA ASN A 66 -14.72 1.51 1.43
C ASN A 66 -15.19 0.71 2.68
N LYS A 67 -14.86 1.10 3.91
CA LYS A 67 -15.29 0.29 5.07
C LYS A 67 -16.63 0.72 5.67
N PHE A 68 -17.01 1.98 5.51
CA PHE A 68 -18.31 2.47 5.97
C PHE A 68 -19.45 1.97 5.08
N THR A 69 -19.24 1.85 3.78
CA THR A 69 -20.23 1.26 2.86
C THR A 69 -20.38 -0.25 3.06
N LYS A 70 -19.33 -0.97 3.49
CA LYS A 70 -19.44 -2.40 3.87
C LYS A 70 -20.27 -2.63 5.13
N PHE A 71 -20.27 -1.68 6.06
CA PHE A 71 -21.04 -1.81 7.30
C PHE A 71 -22.54 -1.51 7.11
N PHE A 72 -22.90 -0.69 6.10
CA PHE A 72 -24.29 -0.33 5.77
C PHE A 72 -24.83 -0.98 4.48
N GLY A 73 -24.03 -1.71 3.71
CA GLY A 73 -24.36 -2.18 2.36
C GLY A 73 -24.72 -3.67 2.29
N ILE A 74 -25.81 -4.07 2.93
CA ILE A 74 -26.44 -5.38 2.72
C ILE A 74 -26.99 -5.39 1.27
N GLY A 75 -26.22 -5.84 0.30
CA GLY A 75 -26.68 -6.05 -1.07
C GLY A 75 -25.66 -5.86 -2.20
N LEU A 76 -24.59 -5.12 -2.00
CA LEU A 76 -23.56 -4.87 -3.02
C LEU A 76 -22.45 -5.96 -3.06
N GLU A 77 -22.31 -6.74 -2.00
CA GLU A 77 -21.21 -7.71 -1.85
C GLU A 77 -21.26 -8.83 -2.89
N LYS A 78 -22.45 -9.33 -3.18
CA LYS A 78 -22.63 -10.48 -4.12
C LYS A 78 -22.25 -10.13 -5.56
N ASN A 79 -22.50 -8.88 -5.98
CA ASN A 79 -22.13 -8.41 -7.32
C ASN A 79 -20.61 -8.13 -7.43
N LEU A 80 -19.98 -7.66 -6.37
CA LEU A 80 -18.53 -7.38 -6.34
C LEU A 80 -17.71 -8.68 -6.37
N GLU A 81 -18.12 -9.71 -5.61
CA GLU A 81 -17.45 -11.00 -5.62
C GLU A 81 -17.57 -11.69 -6.98
N THR A 82 -18.71 -11.58 -7.64
CA THR A 82 -18.92 -12.16 -8.98
C THR A 82 -18.03 -11.46 -10.00
N LYS A 83 -17.98 -10.14 -9.98
CA LYS A 83 -17.12 -9.34 -10.88
C LYS A 83 -15.64 -9.63 -10.66
N THR A 84 -15.22 -9.75 -9.41
CA THR A 84 -13.83 -10.09 -9.09
C THR A 84 -13.43 -11.47 -9.60
N LYS A 85 -14.30 -12.46 -9.50
CA LYS A 85 -14.06 -13.81 -10.05
C LYS A 85 -13.96 -13.78 -11.58
N GLU A 86 -14.83 -13.02 -12.23
CA GLU A 86 -14.79 -12.83 -13.68
C GLU A 86 -13.48 -12.17 -14.14
N ASP A 87 -13.05 -11.13 -13.44
CA ASP A 87 -11.81 -10.42 -13.76
C ASP A 87 -10.56 -11.31 -13.54
N ILE A 88 -10.54 -12.13 -12.48
CA ILE A 88 -9.49 -13.13 -12.28
C ILE A 88 -9.45 -14.11 -13.46
N TYR A 89 -10.60 -14.58 -13.94
CA TYR A 89 -10.66 -15.47 -15.09
C TYR A 89 -10.10 -14.81 -16.37
N LYS A 90 -10.42 -13.54 -16.60
CA LYS A 90 -9.86 -12.74 -17.71
C LYS A 90 -8.34 -12.59 -17.61
N ILE A 91 -7.82 -12.38 -16.40
CA ILE A 91 -6.38 -12.30 -16.15
C ILE A 91 -5.70 -13.62 -16.45
N VAL A 92 -6.29 -14.75 -16.06
CA VAL A 92 -5.76 -16.09 -16.34
C VAL A 92 -5.70 -16.36 -17.85
N ILE A 93 -6.73 -15.95 -18.61
CA ILE A 93 -6.72 -16.05 -20.08
C ILE A 93 -5.56 -15.23 -20.65
N ALA A 94 -5.40 -13.98 -20.23
CA ALA A 94 -4.31 -13.12 -20.68
C ALA A 94 -2.94 -13.72 -20.35
N ALA A 95 -2.76 -14.23 -19.13
CA ALA A 95 -1.51 -14.86 -18.69
C ALA A 95 -1.15 -16.08 -19.55
N LYS A 96 -2.15 -16.90 -19.91
CA LYS A 96 -1.97 -18.06 -20.80
C LYS A 96 -1.53 -17.63 -22.21
N GLU A 97 -2.11 -16.57 -22.73
CA GLU A 97 -1.77 -16.03 -24.04
C GLU A 97 -0.35 -15.45 -24.06
N LEU A 98 0.00 -14.66 -23.02
CA LEU A 98 1.35 -14.13 -22.83
C LEU A 98 2.38 -15.27 -22.69
N SER A 99 2.06 -16.33 -21.96
CA SER A 99 2.91 -17.51 -21.82
C SER A 99 3.12 -18.22 -23.17
N ASN A 100 2.08 -18.40 -23.97
CA ASN A 100 2.15 -19.03 -25.30
C ASN A 100 3.02 -18.22 -26.27
N SER A 101 2.93 -16.89 -26.20
CA SER A 101 3.75 -15.97 -27.01
C SER A 101 5.15 -15.73 -26.43
N LYS A 102 5.48 -16.35 -25.29
CA LYS A 102 6.73 -16.12 -24.54
C LYS A 102 6.96 -14.65 -24.21
N THR A 103 5.90 -13.89 -24.01
CA THR A 103 5.94 -12.48 -23.66
C THR A 103 5.93 -12.34 -22.15
N GLY A 104 6.95 -11.68 -21.57
CA GLY A 104 7.01 -11.41 -20.13
C GLY A 104 5.98 -10.35 -19.75
N GLY A 105 5.28 -10.59 -18.62
CA GLY A 105 4.35 -9.62 -18.05
C GLY A 105 4.41 -9.67 -16.52
N LEU A 106 4.10 -8.56 -15.87
CA LEU A 106 3.93 -8.45 -14.42
C LEU A 106 2.61 -7.75 -14.13
N ILE A 107 1.71 -8.47 -13.48
CA ILE A 107 0.37 -7.99 -13.11
C ILE A 107 0.27 -7.98 -11.60
N VAL A 108 -0.04 -6.84 -11.04
CA VAL A 108 -0.19 -6.63 -9.58
C VAL A 108 -1.64 -6.32 -9.29
N MET A 109 -2.21 -7.04 -8.36
CA MET A 109 -3.58 -6.81 -7.88
C MET A 109 -3.55 -6.11 -6.53
N GLU A 110 -4.10 -4.92 -6.47
CA GLU A 110 -4.28 -4.19 -5.22
C GLU A 110 -5.26 -4.94 -4.30
N ARG A 111 -4.88 -5.07 -3.05
CA ARG A 111 -5.72 -5.69 -2.01
C ARG A 111 -5.96 -4.71 -0.86
N ASP A 112 -5.40 -5.01 0.31
CA ASP A 112 -5.60 -4.21 1.53
C ASP A 112 -4.69 -2.97 1.60
N ILE A 113 -3.56 -3.02 0.88
CA ILE A 113 -2.58 -1.93 0.82
C ILE A 113 -2.81 -1.18 -0.47
N GLN A 114 -3.02 0.13 -0.37
CA GLN A 114 -3.14 1.01 -1.52
C GLN A 114 -1.79 1.15 -2.23
N LEU A 115 -1.85 1.17 -3.56
CA LEU A 115 -0.67 1.25 -4.43
C LEU A 115 -0.61 2.58 -5.20
N ASP A 116 -1.20 3.64 -4.66
CA ASP A 116 -1.29 4.94 -5.32
C ASP A 116 0.09 5.48 -5.71
N ASP A 117 1.07 5.40 -4.79
CA ASP A 117 2.45 5.84 -5.02
C ASP A 117 3.11 5.09 -6.21
N ILE A 118 2.76 3.82 -6.39
CA ILE A 118 3.27 2.99 -7.49
C ILE A 118 2.51 3.32 -8.78
N MET A 119 1.20 3.51 -8.71
CA MET A 119 0.39 3.91 -9.88
C MET A 119 0.80 5.26 -10.43
N ASP A 120 1.22 6.20 -9.58
CA ASP A 120 1.72 7.52 -9.99
C ASP A 120 3.06 7.46 -10.73
N SER A 121 3.83 6.37 -10.59
CA SER A 121 5.05 6.14 -11.36
C SER A 121 4.78 5.70 -12.80
N GLY A 122 3.58 5.24 -13.11
CA GLY A 122 3.16 4.73 -14.42
C GLY A 122 2.20 5.66 -15.16
N VAL A 123 1.53 5.09 -16.15
CA VAL A 123 0.51 5.77 -16.95
C VAL A 123 -0.87 5.31 -16.52
N LYS A 124 -1.74 6.24 -16.14
CA LYS A 124 -3.13 5.95 -15.75
C LYS A 124 -3.94 5.49 -16.97
N ILE A 125 -4.61 4.35 -16.84
CA ILE A 125 -5.41 3.72 -17.90
C ILE A 125 -6.91 3.79 -17.60
N ASP A 126 -7.30 3.46 -16.37
CA ASP A 126 -8.69 3.42 -15.88
C ASP A 126 -9.65 2.65 -16.81
N ALA A 127 -9.25 1.49 -17.28
CA ALA A 127 -10.03 0.64 -18.19
C ALA A 127 -10.55 -0.62 -17.49
N ASP A 128 -11.65 -1.19 -18.01
CA ASP A 128 -12.14 -2.50 -17.56
C ASP A 128 -11.13 -3.60 -17.89
N VAL A 129 -11.08 -4.61 -17.03
CA VAL A 129 -10.19 -5.77 -17.21
C VAL A 129 -10.65 -6.57 -18.41
N SER A 130 -9.78 -6.68 -19.43
CA SER A 130 -9.97 -7.55 -20.58
C SER A 130 -8.67 -8.26 -20.97
N PRO A 131 -8.75 -9.53 -21.41
CA PRO A 131 -7.56 -10.27 -21.82
C PRO A 131 -6.80 -9.58 -22.96
N GLN A 132 -7.53 -9.04 -23.94
CA GLN A 132 -6.96 -8.37 -25.10
C GLN A 132 -6.18 -7.11 -24.73
N LEU A 133 -6.72 -6.32 -23.79
CA LEU A 133 -6.03 -5.11 -23.32
C LEU A 133 -4.76 -5.48 -22.55
N ILE A 134 -4.82 -6.47 -21.66
CA ILE A 134 -3.66 -6.93 -20.90
C ILE A 134 -2.56 -7.41 -21.84
N VAL A 135 -2.90 -8.26 -22.82
CA VAL A 135 -1.93 -8.76 -23.81
C VAL A 135 -1.33 -7.61 -24.61
N ASN A 136 -2.16 -6.65 -25.04
CA ASN A 136 -1.70 -5.49 -25.82
C ASN A 136 -0.75 -4.59 -25.01
N LEU A 137 -1.01 -4.39 -23.72
CA LEU A 137 -0.14 -3.59 -22.85
C LEU A 137 1.26 -4.21 -22.68
N PHE A 138 1.41 -5.53 -22.82
CA PHE A 138 2.70 -6.21 -22.72
C PHE A 138 3.38 -6.49 -24.08
N VAL A 139 2.81 -6.02 -25.18
CA VAL A 139 3.47 -6.16 -26.51
C VAL A 139 4.86 -5.53 -26.46
N PRO A 140 5.93 -6.28 -26.78
CA PRO A 140 7.29 -5.76 -26.74
C PRO A 140 7.48 -4.56 -27.67
N LYS A 141 8.33 -3.63 -27.24
CA LYS A 141 8.67 -2.38 -27.96
C LYS A 141 7.54 -1.33 -28.01
N THR A 142 6.46 -1.51 -27.27
CA THR A 142 5.45 -0.46 -27.09
C THR A 142 5.80 0.41 -25.85
N PRO A 143 5.33 1.66 -25.76
CA PRO A 143 5.65 2.54 -24.63
C PRO A 143 5.20 2.02 -23.26
N LEU A 144 4.16 1.17 -23.20
CA LEU A 144 3.55 0.72 -21.96
C LEU A 144 3.99 -0.69 -21.51
N HIS A 145 4.82 -1.37 -22.28
CA HIS A 145 5.19 -2.76 -21.99
C HIS A 145 6.21 -2.91 -20.86
N ASP A 146 6.99 -1.87 -20.57
CA ASP A 146 8.04 -1.92 -19.54
C ASP A 146 7.49 -1.49 -18.19
N GLY A 147 7.52 -2.41 -17.23
CA GLY A 147 6.95 -2.24 -15.90
C GLY A 147 5.82 -3.22 -15.61
N ALA A 148 5.00 -2.87 -14.63
CA ALA A 148 3.85 -3.64 -14.18
C ALA A 148 2.52 -3.00 -14.58
N ILE A 149 1.49 -3.84 -14.74
CA ILE A 149 0.10 -3.41 -14.77
C ILE A 149 -0.46 -3.52 -13.36
N ILE A 150 -1.14 -2.47 -12.89
CA ILE A 150 -1.81 -2.48 -11.58
C ILE A 150 -3.32 -2.58 -11.80
N ILE A 151 -3.91 -3.58 -11.16
CA ILE A 151 -5.37 -3.78 -11.12
C ILE A 151 -5.86 -3.36 -9.75
N SER A 152 -6.70 -2.32 -9.73
CA SER A 152 -7.35 -1.77 -8.56
C SER A 152 -8.84 -1.60 -8.82
N LYS A 153 -9.66 -1.94 -7.81
CA LYS A 153 -11.13 -1.78 -7.86
C LYS A 153 -11.77 -2.37 -9.11
N ASN A 154 -11.32 -3.57 -9.53
CA ASN A 154 -11.81 -4.29 -10.72
C ASN A 154 -11.56 -3.54 -12.06
N LYS A 155 -10.52 -2.72 -12.12
CA LYS A 155 -10.07 -2.03 -13.33
C LYS A 155 -8.57 -2.13 -13.49
N ILE A 156 -8.10 -2.02 -14.72
CA ILE A 156 -6.69 -1.75 -15.01
C ILE A 156 -6.48 -0.26 -14.70
N ALA A 157 -5.94 0.02 -13.51
CA ALA A 157 -5.77 1.38 -13.03
C ALA A 157 -4.61 2.09 -13.71
N ALA A 158 -3.46 1.42 -13.83
CA ALA A 158 -2.26 1.96 -14.45
C ALA A 158 -1.42 0.88 -15.12
N ALA A 159 -0.56 1.28 -16.05
CA ALA A 159 0.42 0.43 -16.73
C ALA A 159 1.80 1.09 -16.72
N ALA A 160 2.85 0.34 -17.07
CA ALA A 160 4.24 0.78 -17.02
C ALA A 160 4.68 1.26 -15.63
N CYS A 161 4.10 0.71 -14.57
CA CYS A 161 4.41 1.08 -13.20
C CYS A 161 5.73 0.47 -12.75
N ILE A 162 6.52 1.26 -12.00
CA ILE A 162 7.82 0.83 -11.48
C ILE A 162 7.63 0.34 -10.04
N LEU A 163 7.98 -0.93 -9.82
CA LEU A 163 7.95 -1.55 -8.50
C LEU A 163 9.35 -1.57 -7.87
N PRO A 164 9.45 -1.55 -6.54
CA PRO A 164 10.70 -1.79 -5.84
C PRO A 164 11.30 -3.14 -6.27
N LEU A 165 12.61 -3.16 -6.46
CA LEU A 165 13.33 -4.38 -6.82
C LEU A 165 13.89 -5.04 -5.57
N SER A 166 13.78 -6.37 -5.48
CA SER A 166 14.48 -7.12 -4.43
C SER A 166 16.00 -7.01 -4.60
N ASP A 167 16.69 -6.66 -3.50
CA ASP A 167 18.16 -6.58 -3.44
C ASP A 167 18.83 -7.88 -2.99
N ASP A 168 18.07 -8.96 -2.82
CA ASP A 168 18.63 -10.25 -2.41
C ASP A 168 19.53 -10.82 -3.52
N ARG A 169 20.83 -10.70 -3.29
CA ARG A 169 21.86 -11.13 -4.24
C ARG A 169 21.89 -12.64 -4.51
N GLN A 170 21.31 -13.45 -3.63
CA GLN A 170 21.29 -14.92 -3.81
C GLN A 170 20.22 -15.33 -4.82
N ILE A 171 19.10 -14.61 -4.86
CA ILE A 171 17.94 -14.93 -5.71
C ILE A 171 18.04 -14.22 -7.07
N THR A 172 18.73 -13.08 -7.15
CA THR A 172 18.70 -12.19 -8.33
C THR A 172 19.65 -12.56 -9.46
N LYS A 173 20.57 -13.54 -9.28
CA LYS A 173 21.49 -13.95 -10.35
C LYS A 173 20.72 -14.60 -11.49
N GLY A 174 20.66 -13.91 -12.64
CA GLY A 174 20.05 -14.40 -13.88
C GLY A 174 18.56 -14.05 -14.05
N LEU A 175 17.95 -13.34 -13.11
CA LEU A 175 16.55 -12.89 -13.21
C LEU A 175 16.45 -11.49 -13.82
N GLY A 176 15.47 -11.28 -14.70
CA GLY A 176 15.14 -9.96 -15.25
C GLY A 176 14.46 -9.04 -14.20
N THR A 177 14.34 -7.76 -14.54
CA THR A 177 13.77 -6.72 -13.66
C THR A 177 12.37 -7.06 -13.14
N ARG A 178 11.49 -7.60 -13.99
CA ARG A 178 10.12 -8.01 -13.59
C ARG A 178 10.11 -9.14 -12.57
N HIS A 179 11.01 -10.12 -12.72
CA HIS A 179 11.14 -11.20 -11.73
C HIS A 179 11.62 -10.67 -10.38
N ARG A 180 12.59 -9.75 -10.40
CA ARG A 180 13.10 -9.12 -9.18
C ARG A 180 12.05 -8.27 -8.48
N ALA A 181 11.21 -7.59 -9.23
CA ALA A 181 10.09 -6.81 -8.71
C ALA A 181 8.96 -7.69 -8.13
N ALA A 182 8.77 -8.89 -8.65
CA ALA A 182 7.78 -9.84 -8.11
C ALA A 182 8.22 -10.49 -6.78
N LEU A 183 9.50 -10.42 -6.44
CA LEU A 183 10.09 -10.98 -5.21
C LEU A 183 10.30 -9.93 -4.11
N GLY A 184 10.17 -8.63 -4.40
CA GLY A 184 10.26 -7.50 -3.46
C GLY A 184 8.92 -7.19 -2.87
#